data_01741cd89ead7b250b40cbe76fc1b16c
#
_entry.id   01741cd89ead7b250b40cbe76fc1b16c
#
_cell.length_a   1.000
_cell.length_b   1.000
_cell.length_c   1.000
_cell.angle_alpha   90.00
_cell.angle_beta   90.00
_cell.angle_gamma   90.00
#
_symmetry.space_group_name_H-M   'P 1'
#
loop_
_entity.id
_entity.type
_entity.pdbx_description
1 polymer ?
#
loop_
_entity_poly.entity_id
_entity_poly.type
_entity_poly.pdbx_seq_one_letter_code
_entity_poly.pdbx_strand_id
1 'polypeptide(L)'
;MRIRKLIWILAGCCLLSGCRSGNANLSEKNVSDTEVTEESAESRKETEQDFPQRIQEDVSENVHIDAECVYPENFQEGKGLKAVQSGSTLWEQREQIVDKFAKGNPVLDVEETSYDDFQSESYTLTETTGISITSENVLNYFSDQATHILNTIMEDDRFDSYNGNEFQTTTDLAFISQEEAWNQIKSFLQEIGVEVTDAYTCYVMDYKTMQQEEEKMYQLLQEEDTKTFEKKEQWSADDDSYYFKTSIAWNGYPVIPYMSGEGNDEQNVSVVYDKSGIISMMIIGHYPMQEKEEVDIESPVKVAELLAEPLNNIISDTTYEIQKLTLCQVVIGKNHETGMAEIVPCWKCSVQVKNDQEDPGYTTYYYYNAETLESIS
;
A
#
# COMPACT_ATOMS: atom_id res chain seq x y z
N MET A 1 12.30 18.02 -40.20
CA MET A 1 11.54 17.88 -38.98
C MET A 1 11.39 16.39 -38.76
N ARG A 2 12.23 15.78 -37.93
CA ARG A 2 12.21 14.34 -37.65
C ARG A 2 11.42 14.15 -36.35
N ILE A 3 10.23 13.63 -36.45
CA ILE A 3 9.42 13.19 -35.33
C ILE A 3 10.21 12.06 -34.66
N ARG A 4 10.80 12.31 -33.51
CA ARG A 4 11.29 11.26 -32.61
C ARG A 4 10.08 10.54 -32.05
N LYS A 5 9.83 9.32 -32.51
CA LYS A 5 8.91 8.42 -31.84
C LYS A 5 9.50 8.12 -30.47
N LEU A 6 8.96 8.76 -29.44
CA LEU A 6 9.15 8.32 -28.08
C LEU A 6 8.47 6.94 -27.95
N ILE A 7 9.29 5.91 -27.85
CA ILE A 7 8.81 4.58 -27.48
C ILE A 7 8.64 4.64 -25.96
N TRP A 8 7.43 4.86 -25.52
CA TRP A 8 7.04 4.70 -24.14
C TRP A 8 7.09 3.19 -23.81
N ILE A 9 8.12 2.80 -23.09
CA ILE A 9 8.16 1.48 -22.46
C ILE A 9 7.18 1.59 -21.31
N LEU A 10 5.98 1.03 -21.50
CA LEU A 10 5.10 0.66 -20.39
C LEU A 10 5.93 -0.22 -19.45
N ALA A 11 6.39 0.33 -18.34
CA ALA A 11 6.73 -0.45 -17.17
C ALA A 11 5.40 -0.98 -16.62
N GLY A 12 4.76 -1.83 -17.41
CA GLY A 12 3.70 -2.70 -16.92
C GLY A 12 4.36 -3.66 -15.96
N CYS A 13 3.98 -3.62 -14.71
CA CYS A 13 4.22 -4.71 -13.77
C CYS A 13 3.63 -5.98 -14.36
N CYS A 14 4.37 -6.64 -15.26
CA CYS A 14 4.11 -8.02 -15.63
C CYS A 14 4.52 -8.87 -14.43
N LEU A 15 3.61 -9.06 -13.51
CA LEU A 15 3.66 -10.15 -12.55
C LEU A 15 3.56 -11.47 -13.33
N LEU A 16 4.71 -11.94 -13.82
CA LEU A 16 4.84 -13.31 -14.33
C LEU A 16 4.83 -14.24 -13.12
N SER A 17 3.64 -14.74 -12.81
CA SER A 17 3.42 -15.87 -11.92
C SER A 17 4.19 -17.10 -12.42
N GLY A 18 5.37 -17.31 -11.86
CA GLY A 18 6.12 -18.55 -11.97
C GLY A 18 5.56 -19.59 -11.01
N CYS A 19 4.60 -20.40 -11.46
CA CYS A 19 4.20 -21.60 -10.75
C CYS A 19 5.40 -22.54 -10.56
N ARG A 20 5.83 -22.73 -9.33
CA ARG A 20 6.65 -23.87 -8.95
C ARG A 20 5.96 -24.62 -7.81
N SER A 21 5.21 -25.65 -8.19
CA SER A 21 4.60 -26.62 -7.28
C SER A 21 5.69 -27.34 -6.50
N GLY A 22 5.68 -27.18 -5.19
CA GLY A 22 6.40 -28.01 -4.25
C GLY A 22 5.38 -28.70 -3.33
N ASN A 23 5.00 -29.94 -3.70
CA ASN A 23 4.23 -30.81 -2.82
C ASN A 23 5.04 -31.12 -1.56
N ALA A 24 4.62 -30.66 -0.43
CA ALA A 24 4.98 -31.22 0.86
C ALA A 24 3.75 -31.91 1.47
N ASN A 25 3.72 -33.23 1.34
CA ASN A 25 2.79 -34.10 2.05
C ASN A 25 3.03 -33.98 3.56
N LEU A 26 2.10 -33.41 4.28
CA LEU A 26 2.00 -33.56 5.74
C LEU A 26 1.06 -34.72 6.05
N SER A 27 1.65 -35.77 6.59
CA SER A 27 1.03 -37.00 7.04
C SER A 27 0.12 -36.74 8.25
N GLU A 28 -1.12 -37.18 8.14
CA GLU A 28 -2.04 -37.30 9.25
C GLU A 28 -1.46 -38.17 10.37
N LYS A 29 -1.35 -37.62 11.58
CA LYS A 29 -1.15 -38.39 12.79
C LYS A 29 -2.35 -38.22 13.69
N ASN A 30 -3.06 -39.33 13.90
CA ASN A 30 -4.09 -39.53 14.89
C ASN A 30 -3.63 -39.05 16.27
N VAL A 31 -4.40 -38.17 16.87
CA VAL A 31 -4.30 -37.80 18.29
C VAL A 31 -5.37 -38.59 19.05
N SER A 32 -4.92 -39.41 19.97
CA SER A 32 -5.75 -40.14 20.92
C SER A 32 -6.26 -39.23 22.03
N ASP A 33 -7.54 -39.41 22.36
CA ASP A 33 -8.22 -38.80 23.51
C ASP A 33 -7.39 -38.91 24.80
N THR A 34 -7.11 -37.77 25.42
CA THR A 34 -6.69 -37.70 26.81
C THR A 34 -7.63 -36.72 27.49
N GLU A 35 -8.45 -37.28 28.41
CA GLU A 35 -9.28 -36.53 29.35
C GLU A 35 -8.40 -35.50 30.12
N VAL A 36 -8.70 -34.22 29.96
CA VAL A 36 -8.15 -33.18 30.84
C VAL A 36 -9.19 -32.86 31.91
N THR A 37 -8.79 -33.13 33.11
CA THR A 37 -9.52 -32.83 34.36
C THR A 37 -9.77 -31.32 34.48
N GLU A 38 -11.03 -30.96 34.67
CA GLU A 38 -11.49 -29.65 35.11
C GLU A 38 -11.02 -29.37 36.55
N GLU A 39 -9.94 -28.64 36.72
CA GLU A 39 -9.63 -27.93 38.00
C GLU A 39 -8.52 -26.89 37.73
N SER A 40 -8.92 -25.67 37.46
CA SER A 40 -8.29 -24.39 37.83
C SER A 40 -8.66 -23.22 36.91
N ALA A 41 -9.92 -22.95 36.71
CA ALA A 41 -10.43 -21.78 35.99
C ALA A 41 -11.30 -20.88 36.89
N GLU A 42 -10.80 -20.55 38.07
CA GLU A 42 -11.43 -19.53 38.93
C GLU A 42 -10.32 -18.64 39.55
N SER A 43 -9.74 -17.73 38.78
CA SER A 43 -9.12 -16.50 39.30
C SER A 43 -8.51 -15.67 38.16
N ARG A 44 -9.30 -15.18 37.25
CA ARG A 44 -8.98 -13.99 36.40
C ARG A 44 -10.29 -13.36 35.95
N LYS A 45 -10.90 -12.59 36.82
CA LYS A 45 -11.92 -11.61 36.47
C LYS A 45 -11.41 -10.24 36.83
N GLU A 46 -10.38 -9.78 36.16
CA GLU A 46 -10.26 -8.38 35.79
C GLU A 46 -10.94 -8.28 34.43
N THR A 47 -11.81 -7.30 34.25
CA THR A 47 -12.46 -7.01 32.98
C THR A 47 -11.40 -6.60 31.98
N GLU A 48 -10.77 -7.58 31.32
CA GLU A 48 -9.96 -7.35 30.14
C GLU A 48 -10.88 -6.69 29.11
N GLN A 49 -10.51 -5.49 28.67
CA GLN A 49 -11.21 -4.80 27.61
C GLN A 49 -10.96 -5.59 26.32
N ASP A 50 -12.00 -6.12 25.69
CA ASP A 50 -11.87 -6.98 24.50
C ASP A 50 -11.18 -6.25 23.31
N PHE A 51 -11.30 -4.91 23.26
CA PHE A 51 -10.71 -4.08 22.19
C PHE A 51 -9.86 -2.94 22.81
N PRO A 52 -8.67 -3.25 23.36
CA PRO A 52 -7.80 -2.27 23.97
C PRO A 52 -7.10 -1.39 22.92
N GLN A 53 -6.64 -0.20 23.34
CA GLN A 53 -5.78 0.67 22.50
C GLN A 53 -4.33 0.18 22.43
N ARG A 54 -3.90 -0.67 23.36
CA ARG A 54 -2.56 -1.23 23.41
C ARG A 54 -2.57 -2.57 24.14
N ILE A 55 -1.74 -3.50 23.65
CA ILE A 55 -1.50 -4.81 24.23
C ILE A 55 -0.03 -4.86 24.62
N GLN A 56 0.26 -5.26 25.87
CA GLN A 56 1.64 -5.40 26.35
C GLN A 56 1.79 -6.73 27.09
N GLU A 57 2.66 -7.60 26.55
CA GLU A 57 2.96 -8.91 27.12
C GLU A 57 4.34 -9.40 26.70
N ASP A 58 5.09 -9.94 27.66
CA ASP A 58 6.32 -10.67 27.38
C ASP A 58 5.99 -12.17 27.28
N VAL A 59 5.88 -12.67 26.06
CA VAL A 59 5.52 -14.08 25.79
C VAL A 59 6.70 -15.01 26.08
N SER A 60 7.91 -14.59 25.69
CA SER A 60 9.16 -15.32 25.93
C SER A 60 10.37 -14.38 25.85
N GLU A 61 11.59 -14.97 25.96
CA GLU A 61 12.84 -14.22 25.79
C GLU A 61 12.96 -13.59 24.39
N ASN A 62 12.37 -14.23 23.36
CA ASN A 62 12.52 -13.84 21.97
C ASN A 62 11.21 -13.26 21.34
N VAL A 63 10.10 -13.29 22.06
CA VAL A 63 8.81 -12.82 21.53
C VAL A 63 8.14 -11.87 22.52
N HIS A 64 7.97 -10.62 22.08
CA HIS A 64 7.37 -9.55 22.86
C HIS A 64 6.17 -8.97 22.11
N ILE A 65 5.12 -8.63 22.86
CA ILE A 65 3.97 -7.88 22.37
C ILE A 65 4.00 -6.52 23.04
N ASP A 66 4.20 -5.46 22.28
CA ASP A 66 4.02 -4.07 22.70
C ASP A 66 3.30 -3.32 21.57
N ALA A 67 2.05 -3.73 21.35
CA ALA A 67 1.30 -3.44 20.17
C ALA A 67 0.27 -2.34 20.37
N GLU A 68 0.36 -1.28 19.57
CA GLU A 68 -0.71 -0.30 19.38
C GLU A 68 -1.86 -0.95 18.58
N CYS A 69 -3.10 -0.82 19.06
CA CYS A 69 -4.28 -1.25 18.33
C CYS A 69 -4.94 -0.06 17.65
N VAL A 70 -4.97 -0.07 16.31
CA VAL A 70 -5.51 1.01 15.48
C VAL A 70 -6.84 0.59 14.89
N TYR A 71 -7.84 1.41 15.13
CA TYR A 71 -9.20 1.22 14.67
C TYR A 71 -9.61 2.36 13.72
N PRO A 72 -10.47 2.11 12.73
CA PRO A 72 -11.03 3.19 11.91
C PRO A 72 -11.92 4.12 12.75
N GLU A 73 -12.10 5.36 12.30
CA GLU A 73 -12.87 6.36 13.03
C GLU A 73 -14.30 5.93 13.35
N ASN A 74 -14.93 5.17 12.45
CA ASN A 74 -16.30 4.69 12.59
C ASN A 74 -16.39 3.30 13.23
N PHE A 75 -15.32 2.83 13.89
CA PHE A 75 -15.27 1.52 14.52
C PHE A 75 -16.36 1.37 15.57
N GLN A 76 -17.12 0.28 15.46
CA GLN A 76 -18.00 -0.21 16.50
C GLN A 76 -17.37 -1.44 17.12
N GLU A 77 -17.23 -1.43 18.44
CA GLU A 77 -16.55 -2.49 19.18
C GLU A 77 -17.14 -3.87 18.86
N GLY A 78 -16.27 -4.79 18.43
CA GLY A 78 -16.63 -6.15 18.06
C GLY A 78 -17.33 -6.30 16.71
N LYS A 79 -17.41 -5.25 15.89
CA LYS A 79 -18.06 -5.29 14.59
C LYS A 79 -17.10 -4.95 13.45
N GLY A 80 -17.22 -5.71 12.37
CA GLY A 80 -16.54 -5.50 11.11
C GLY A 80 -17.52 -5.46 9.95
N LEU A 81 -17.04 -5.13 8.77
CA LEU A 81 -17.85 -5.08 7.55
C LEU A 81 -17.28 -6.04 6.51
N LYS A 82 -18.16 -6.82 5.90
CA LYS A 82 -17.89 -7.56 4.67
C LYS A 82 -18.56 -6.90 3.49
N ALA A 83 -17.95 -7.03 2.32
CA ALA A 83 -18.52 -6.56 1.08
C ALA A 83 -18.15 -7.47 -0.08
N VAL A 84 -18.85 -7.28 -1.18
CA VAL A 84 -18.51 -7.85 -2.47
C VAL A 84 -18.09 -6.72 -3.40
N GLN A 85 -16.98 -6.93 -4.07
CA GLN A 85 -16.46 -6.03 -5.08
C GLN A 85 -16.90 -6.45 -6.47
N SER A 86 -17.38 -5.51 -7.28
CA SER A 86 -17.67 -5.79 -8.69
C SER A 86 -17.51 -4.54 -9.55
N GLY A 87 -17.04 -4.73 -10.77
CA GLY A 87 -16.89 -3.66 -11.77
C GLY A 87 -15.60 -2.83 -11.56
N SER A 88 -15.52 -1.74 -12.29
CA SER A 88 -14.40 -0.83 -12.27
C SER A 88 -14.86 0.61 -12.38
N THR A 89 -14.99 1.31 -11.26
CA THR A 89 -15.43 2.71 -11.25
C THR A 89 -14.49 3.61 -12.04
N LEU A 90 -13.17 3.41 -11.91
CA LEU A 90 -12.18 4.22 -12.65
C LEU A 90 -12.32 4.00 -14.17
N TRP A 91 -12.49 2.73 -14.58
CA TRP A 91 -12.67 2.41 -16.00
C TRP A 91 -13.99 2.93 -16.57
N GLU A 92 -15.09 2.78 -15.84
CA GLU A 92 -16.41 3.25 -16.27
C GLU A 92 -16.48 4.78 -16.38
N GLN A 93 -15.75 5.49 -15.54
CA GLN A 93 -15.69 6.97 -15.50
C GLN A 93 -14.46 7.55 -16.22
N ARG A 94 -13.68 6.74 -16.93
CA ARG A 94 -12.37 7.14 -17.47
C ARG A 94 -12.38 8.42 -18.31
N GLU A 95 -13.38 8.59 -19.17
CA GLU A 95 -13.50 9.82 -19.98
C GLU A 95 -13.67 11.07 -19.10
N GLN A 96 -14.50 10.99 -18.05
CA GLN A 96 -14.71 12.10 -17.12
C GLN A 96 -13.45 12.39 -16.29
N ILE A 97 -12.71 11.36 -15.92
CA ILE A 97 -11.45 11.48 -15.20
C ILE A 97 -10.41 12.15 -16.11
N VAL A 98 -10.27 11.69 -17.35
CA VAL A 98 -9.35 12.27 -18.34
C VAL A 98 -9.66 13.76 -18.57
N ASP A 99 -10.93 14.13 -18.70
CA ASP A 99 -11.35 15.53 -18.88
C ASP A 99 -10.90 16.43 -17.71
N LYS A 100 -10.92 15.92 -16.47
CA LYS A 100 -10.42 16.65 -15.28
C LYS A 100 -8.92 16.91 -15.35
N PHE A 101 -8.13 15.93 -15.74
CA PHE A 101 -6.68 16.09 -15.92
C PHE A 101 -6.32 16.93 -17.14
N ALA A 102 -7.08 16.81 -18.22
CA ALA A 102 -6.90 17.62 -19.42
C ALA A 102 -7.20 19.12 -19.20
N LYS A 103 -7.97 19.47 -18.15
CA LYS A 103 -8.34 20.87 -17.81
C LYS A 103 -8.89 21.66 -18.99
N GLY A 104 -9.68 21.00 -19.84
CA GLY A 104 -10.30 21.59 -21.04
C GLY A 104 -9.39 21.66 -22.27
N ASN A 105 -8.18 21.13 -22.22
CA ASN A 105 -7.32 20.96 -23.38
C ASN A 105 -7.74 19.69 -24.15
N PRO A 106 -7.56 19.65 -25.49
CA PRO A 106 -7.84 18.44 -26.25
C PRO A 106 -6.80 17.36 -25.93
N VAL A 107 -7.24 16.11 -25.83
CA VAL A 107 -6.38 14.93 -25.82
C VAL A 107 -5.65 14.85 -27.17
N LEU A 108 -4.33 14.64 -27.15
CA LEU A 108 -3.48 14.63 -28.35
C LEU A 108 -3.50 13.27 -29.04
N ASP A 109 -3.53 12.19 -28.27
CA ASP A 109 -3.53 10.81 -28.77
C ASP A 109 -4.16 9.86 -27.75
N VAL A 110 -4.69 8.74 -28.22
CA VAL A 110 -5.25 7.66 -27.40
C VAL A 110 -4.76 6.33 -27.93
N GLU A 111 -4.14 5.54 -27.06
CA GLU A 111 -3.73 4.18 -27.33
C GLU A 111 -4.59 3.21 -26.51
N GLU A 112 -5.22 2.25 -27.18
CA GLU A 112 -6.04 1.22 -26.57
C GLU A 112 -5.32 -0.12 -26.60
N THR A 113 -5.35 -0.84 -25.47
CA THR A 113 -4.85 -2.22 -25.34
C THR A 113 -5.96 -3.10 -24.77
N SER A 114 -6.18 -4.25 -25.41
CA SER A 114 -7.16 -5.23 -24.94
C SER A 114 -6.64 -6.64 -25.18
N TYR A 115 -6.65 -7.49 -24.16
CA TYR A 115 -6.36 -8.92 -24.23
C TYR A 115 -7.11 -9.65 -23.11
N ASP A 116 -7.74 -10.77 -23.43
CA ASP A 116 -8.62 -11.49 -22.53
C ASP A 116 -9.62 -10.56 -21.81
N ASP A 117 -9.62 -10.53 -20.48
CA ASP A 117 -10.49 -9.68 -19.66
C ASP A 117 -9.86 -8.31 -19.33
N PHE A 118 -8.63 -8.06 -19.76
CA PHE A 118 -7.91 -6.82 -19.50
C PHE A 118 -8.14 -5.78 -20.58
N GLN A 119 -8.44 -4.55 -20.17
CA GLN A 119 -8.54 -3.38 -21.04
C GLN A 119 -7.74 -2.22 -20.43
N SER A 120 -7.07 -1.46 -21.27
CA SER A 120 -6.34 -0.26 -20.88
C SER A 120 -6.46 0.79 -21.95
N GLU A 121 -6.66 2.04 -21.55
CA GLU A 121 -6.56 3.21 -22.41
C GLU A 121 -5.50 4.16 -21.87
N SER A 122 -4.59 4.60 -22.75
CA SER A 122 -3.54 5.56 -22.44
C SER A 122 -3.74 6.81 -23.28
N TYR A 123 -3.84 7.95 -22.62
CA TYR A 123 -4.14 9.24 -23.21
C TYR A 123 -2.93 10.15 -23.11
N THR A 124 -2.46 10.68 -24.22
CA THR A 124 -1.46 11.74 -24.27
C THR A 124 -2.14 13.09 -24.12
N LEU A 125 -1.88 13.79 -23.03
CA LEU A 125 -2.52 15.09 -22.74
C LEU A 125 -1.66 16.27 -23.25
N THR A 126 -0.33 16.17 -23.09
CA THR A 126 0.65 17.12 -23.62
C THR A 126 1.86 16.35 -24.13
N GLU A 127 2.90 17.05 -24.58
CA GLU A 127 4.18 16.42 -24.99
C GLU A 127 4.88 15.70 -23.80
N THR A 128 4.55 16.06 -22.56
CA THR A 128 5.24 15.63 -21.33
C THR A 128 4.29 15.05 -20.27
N THR A 129 3.00 14.95 -20.54
CA THR A 129 2.00 14.41 -19.59
C THR A 129 1.08 13.42 -20.23
N GLY A 130 0.73 12.37 -19.49
CA GLY A 130 -0.21 11.36 -19.92
C GLY A 130 -1.00 10.77 -18.75
N ILE A 131 -2.04 10.03 -19.08
CA ILE A 131 -2.84 9.28 -18.12
C ILE A 131 -3.17 7.92 -18.72
N SER A 132 -3.03 6.87 -17.92
CA SER A 132 -3.44 5.51 -18.27
C SER A 132 -4.46 5.01 -17.25
N ILE A 133 -5.52 4.39 -17.73
CA ILE A 133 -6.58 3.81 -16.89
C ILE A 133 -6.85 2.39 -17.38
N THR A 134 -6.98 1.45 -16.42
CA THR A 134 -7.21 0.04 -16.72
C THR A 134 -8.54 -0.46 -16.17
N SER A 135 -9.06 -1.55 -16.79
CA SER A 135 -10.24 -2.26 -16.28
C SER A 135 -9.99 -2.95 -14.93
N GLU A 136 -8.74 -3.06 -14.49
CA GLU A 136 -8.37 -3.57 -13.18
C GLU A 136 -8.26 -2.49 -12.10
N ASN A 137 -8.89 -1.35 -12.31
CA ASN A 137 -8.94 -0.23 -11.37
C ASN A 137 -7.57 0.35 -11.00
N VAL A 138 -6.71 0.48 -12.00
CA VAL A 138 -5.48 1.24 -11.91
C VAL A 138 -5.62 2.53 -12.69
N LEU A 139 -5.27 3.65 -12.05
CA LEU A 139 -5.10 4.94 -12.68
C LEU A 139 -3.66 5.39 -12.48
N ASN A 140 -3.01 5.80 -13.55
CA ASN A 140 -1.68 6.38 -13.51
C ASN A 140 -1.65 7.66 -14.35
N TYR A 141 -1.70 8.82 -13.69
CA TYR A 141 -1.42 10.12 -14.28
C TYR A 141 0.02 10.50 -14.00
N PHE A 142 0.75 10.89 -15.03
CA PHE A 142 2.19 11.16 -14.92
C PHE A 142 2.63 12.34 -15.76
N SER A 143 3.71 13.00 -15.29
CA SER A 143 4.49 13.95 -16.07
C SER A 143 5.95 13.49 -16.15
N ASP A 144 6.68 13.94 -17.15
CA ASP A 144 8.12 13.65 -17.28
C ASP A 144 8.89 14.07 -16.03
N GLN A 145 8.53 15.22 -15.44
CA GLN A 145 9.16 15.71 -14.21
C GLN A 145 8.91 14.76 -13.03
N ALA A 146 7.66 14.35 -12.79
CA ALA A 146 7.34 13.46 -11.70
C ALA A 146 7.95 12.06 -11.91
N THR A 147 7.97 11.56 -13.15
CA THR A 147 8.63 10.31 -13.51
C THR A 147 10.13 10.36 -13.22
N HIS A 148 10.79 11.47 -13.56
CA HIS A 148 12.20 11.67 -13.23
C HIS A 148 12.45 11.67 -11.72
N ILE A 149 11.62 12.38 -10.95
CA ILE A 149 11.71 12.43 -9.49
C ILE A 149 11.55 11.02 -8.90
N LEU A 150 10.46 10.33 -9.22
CA LEU A 150 10.11 9.07 -8.58
C LEU A 150 11.04 7.94 -9.01
N ASN A 151 11.29 7.78 -10.32
CA ASN A 151 12.02 6.61 -10.84
C ASN A 151 13.53 6.80 -10.84
N THR A 152 14.05 8.01 -10.59
CA THR A 152 15.49 8.30 -10.70
C THR A 152 16.06 8.81 -9.40
N ILE A 153 15.31 9.61 -8.65
CA ILE A 153 15.82 10.28 -7.46
C ILE A 153 15.38 9.54 -6.19
N MET A 154 14.11 9.14 -6.13
CA MET A 154 13.52 8.64 -4.91
C MET A 154 13.46 7.11 -4.81
N GLU A 155 13.13 6.44 -5.90
CA GLU A 155 13.02 4.98 -5.94
C GLU A 155 13.94 4.41 -7.01
N ASP A 156 14.96 3.66 -6.61
CA ASP A 156 15.77 2.88 -7.52
C ASP A 156 15.72 1.40 -7.16
N ASP A 157 14.83 0.65 -7.82
CA ASP A 157 14.66 -0.79 -7.65
C ASP A 157 15.94 -1.59 -7.90
N ARG A 158 16.91 -1.01 -8.64
CA ARG A 158 18.17 -1.69 -8.98
C ARG A 158 19.09 -1.85 -7.78
N PHE A 159 18.89 -1.06 -6.74
CA PHE A 159 19.73 -1.07 -5.55
C PHE A 159 19.00 -1.54 -4.30
N ASP A 160 17.76 -2.01 -4.42
CA ASP A 160 16.88 -2.31 -3.29
C ASP A 160 16.84 -1.18 -2.24
N SER A 161 17.06 0.07 -2.69
CA SER A 161 17.22 1.21 -1.80
C SER A 161 16.17 2.26 -2.06
N TYR A 162 15.28 2.40 -1.09
CA TYR A 162 14.35 3.50 -1.01
C TYR A 162 14.97 4.58 -0.11
N ASN A 163 15.25 5.76 -0.68
CA ASN A 163 15.88 6.85 0.05
C ASN A 163 14.90 7.85 0.66
N GLY A 164 13.66 7.44 0.91
CA GLY A 164 12.64 8.30 1.53
C GLY A 164 13.09 8.97 2.83
N ASN A 165 13.98 8.33 3.58
CA ASN A 165 14.54 8.89 4.81
C ASN A 165 15.44 10.12 4.60
N GLU A 166 15.92 10.38 3.40
CA GLU A 166 16.70 11.58 3.05
C GLU A 166 15.79 12.82 2.93
N PHE A 167 14.49 12.62 2.73
CA PHE A 167 13.51 13.69 2.58
C PHE A 167 12.80 13.98 3.91
N GLN A 168 12.63 15.27 4.22
CA GLN A 168 11.88 15.68 5.41
C GLN A 168 10.39 15.36 5.25
N THR A 169 9.70 15.20 6.37
CA THR A 169 8.27 14.85 6.38
C THR A 169 7.38 15.90 7.05
N THR A 170 7.96 16.93 7.67
CA THR A 170 7.22 17.89 8.53
C THR A 170 7.40 19.36 8.16
N THR A 171 8.19 19.67 7.13
CA THR A 171 8.48 21.05 6.74
C THR A 171 7.56 21.50 5.61
N ASP A 172 6.96 22.69 5.75
CA ASP A 172 6.20 23.27 4.66
C ASP A 172 7.10 23.89 3.59
N LEU A 173 6.72 23.70 2.32
CA LEU A 173 7.35 24.36 1.18
C LEU A 173 6.80 25.78 1.01
N ALA A 174 7.57 26.64 0.36
CA ALA A 174 7.24 28.07 0.27
C ALA A 174 5.95 28.37 -0.53
N PHE A 175 5.53 27.49 -1.42
CA PHE A 175 4.39 27.71 -2.30
C PHE A 175 3.04 27.33 -1.68
N ILE A 176 3.00 26.37 -0.74
CA ILE A 176 1.79 25.90 -0.04
C ILE A 176 2.18 25.06 1.19
N SER A 177 1.33 24.99 2.22
CA SER A 177 1.52 24.05 3.33
C SER A 177 1.15 22.61 2.94
N GLN A 178 1.72 21.62 3.64
CA GLN A 178 1.36 20.21 3.44
C GLN A 178 -0.14 19.96 3.62
N GLU A 179 -0.72 20.52 4.68
CA GLU A 179 -2.14 20.38 4.98
C GLU A 179 -3.03 20.94 3.86
N GLU A 180 -2.69 22.11 3.33
CA GLU A 180 -3.49 22.73 2.25
C GLU A 180 -3.34 21.95 0.95
N ALA A 181 -2.12 21.47 0.61
CA ALA A 181 -1.87 20.59 -0.55
C ALA A 181 -2.67 19.30 -0.42
N TRP A 182 -2.62 18.66 0.75
CA TRP A 182 -3.39 17.44 1.02
C TRP A 182 -4.90 17.64 0.88
N ASN A 183 -5.43 18.73 1.41
CA ASN A 183 -6.85 19.04 1.29
C ASN A 183 -7.29 19.21 -0.18
N GLN A 184 -6.44 19.80 -1.03
CA GLN A 184 -6.71 19.92 -2.46
C GLN A 184 -6.66 18.54 -3.15
N ILE A 185 -5.69 17.69 -2.81
CA ILE A 185 -5.60 16.31 -3.31
C ILE A 185 -6.83 15.51 -2.90
N LYS A 186 -7.20 15.55 -1.62
CA LYS A 186 -8.37 14.84 -1.08
C LYS A 186 -9.66 15.27 -1.78
N SER A 187 -9.84 16.58 -2.01
CA SER A 187 -10.97 17.12 -2.76
C SER A 187 -11.02 16.57 -4.19
N PHE A 188 -9.88 16.54 -4.89
CA PHE A 188 -9.80 15.99 -6.24
C PHE A 188 -10.13 14.49 -6.28
N LEU A 189 -9.59 13.70 -5.32
CA LEU A 189 -9.90 12.27 -5.20
C LEU A 189 -11.39 12.03 -4.99
N GLN A 190 -12.04 12.81 -4.12
CA GLN A 190 -13.50 12.75 -3.92
C GLN A 190 -14.28 13.07 -5.19
N GLU A 191 -13.82 14.05 -5.99
CA GLU A 191 -14.45 14.39 -7.27
C GLU A 191 -14.40 13.27 -8.32
N ILE A 192 -13.41 12.37 -8.23
CA ILE A 192 -13.31 11.19 -9.09
C ILE A 192 -13.83 9.93 -8.40
N GLY A 193 -14.52 10.08 -7.26
CA GLY A 193 -15.18 9.00 -6.53
C GLY A 193 -14.26 8.10 -5.71
N VAL A 194 -13.04 8.56 -5.39
CA VAL A 194 -12.07 7.81 -4.58
C VAL A 194 -12.07 8.34 -3.16
N GLU A 195 -12.48 7.50 -2.21
CA GLU A 195 -12.35 7.75 -0.78
C GLU A 195 -10.97 7.30 -0.31
N VAL A 196 -10.29 8.11 0.52
CA VAL A 196 -8.99 7.80 1.09
C VAL A 196 -9.00 8.01 2.60
N THR A 197 -8.06 7.38 3.31
CA THR A 197 -7.87 7.59 4.75
C THR A 197 -7.42 9.03 5.02
N ASP A 198 -7.68 9.51 6.24
CA ASP A 198 -7.16 10.82 6.68
C ASP A 198 -5.65 10.77 6.96
N ALA A 199 -5.12 9.59 7.29
CA ALA A 199 -3.70 9.37 7.49
C ALA A 199 -2.96 9.34 6.14
N TYR A 200 -1.84 10.06 6.08
CA TYR A 200 -0.95 10.05 4.94
C TYR A 200 0.51 10.12 5.37
N THR A 201 1.41 9.65 4.51
CA THR A 201 2.83 9.95 4.58
C THR A 201 3.13 11.05 3.56
N CYS A 202 3.93 12.04 3.94
CA CYS A 202 4.35 13.11 3.04
C CYS A 202 5.88 13.21 3.04
N TYR A 203 6.47 13.25 1.86
CA TYR A 203 7.89 13.55 1.66
C TYR A 203 8.02 14.94 1.05
N VAL A 204 8.84 15.76 1.67
CA VAL A 204 9.11 17.13 1.21
C VAL A 204 10.24 17.07 0.19
N MET A 205 9.88 17.09 -1.07
CA MET A 205 10.79 17.00 -2.22
C MET A 205 11.35 18.40 -2.52
N ASP A 206 12.17 18.95 -1.61
CA ASP A 206 12.82 20.22 -1.86
C ASP A 206 13.94 20.07 -2.89
N TYR A 207 14.12 21.09 -3.73
CA TYR A 207 15.04 21.02 -4.88
C TYR A 207 16.50 20.76 -4.48
N LYS A 208 16.91 21.13 -3.26
CA LYS A 208 18.31 20.93 -2.82
C LYS A 208 18.56 19.47 -2.49
N THR A 209 17.63 18.86 -1.77
CA THR A 209 17.68 17.44 -1.47
C THR A 209 17.57 16.62 -2.75
N MET A 210 16.62 16.96 -3.64
CA MET A 210 16.50 16.30 -4.95
C MET A 210 17.78 16.39 -5.78
N GLN A 211 18.42 17.55 -5.84
CA GLN A 211 19.69 17.72 -6.54
C GLN A 211 20.83 16.87 -5.96
N GLN A 212 20.87 16.72 -4.64
CA GLN A 212 21.88 15.90 -3.95
C GLN A 212 21.67 14.41 -4.24
N GLU A 213 20.43 13.95 -4.14
CA GLU A 213 20.09 12.55 -4.39
C GLU A 213 20.28 12.19 -5.88
N GLU A 214 19.88 13.05 -6.80
CA GLU A 214 20.17 12.86 -8.23
C GLU A 214 21.67 12.72 -8.51
N GLU A 215 22.51 13.53 -7.87
CA GLU A 215 23.96 13.44 -8.01
C GLU A 215 24.51 12.13 -7.46
N LYS A 216 24.04 11.68 -6.29
CA LYS A 216 24.42 10.39 -5.71
C LYS A 216 24.08 9.24 -6.67
N MET A 217 22.86 9.21 -7.17
CA MET A 217 22.38 8.18 -8.10
C MET A 217 23.20 8.19 -9.40
N TYR A 218 23.47 9.37 -9.94
CA TYR A 218 24.28 9.50 -11.16
C TYR A 218 25.70 8.95 -10.97
N GLN A 219 26.32 9.18 -9.81
CA GLN A 219 27.66 8.67 -9.49
C GLN A 219 27.65 7.15 -9.32
N LEU A 220 26.68 6.58 -8.61
CA LEU A 220 26.53 5.13 -8.42
C LEU A 220 26.39 4.41 -9.76
N LEU A 221 25.56 4.92 -10.66
CA LEU A 221 25.34 4.32 -11.98
C LEU A 221 26.58 4.40 -12.89
N GLN A 222 27.40 5.46 -12.75
CA GLN A 222 28.66 5.58 -13.47
C GLN A 222 29.70 4.56 -13.00
N GLU A 223 29.77 4.28 -11.69
CA GLU A 223 30.70 3.30 -11.13
C GLU A 223 30.36 1.88 -11.59
N GLU A 224 29.10 1.58 -11.86
CA GLU A 224 28.64 0.28 -12.33
C GLU A 224 28.70 0.08 -13.86
N ASP A 225 29.19 1.07 -14.60
CA ASP A 225 29.23 1.08 -16.08
C ASP A 225 27.84 0.83 -16.73
N THR A 226 26.77 1.23 -16.01
CA THR A 226 25.39 1.17 -16.47
C THR A 226 25.02 2.43 -17.25
N LYS A 227 23.93 2.36 -18.04
CA LYS A 227 23.43 3.56 -18.73
C LYS A 227 23.00 4.60 -17.71
N THR A 228 23.69 5.74 -17.70
CA THR A 228 23.28 6.89 -16.90
C THR A 228 22.04 7.56 -17.50
N PHE A 229 21.21 8.11 -16.67
CA PHE A 229 20.13 9.02 -17.07
C PHE A 229 20.69 10.43 -17.32
N GLU A 230 19.92 11.26 -18.00
CA GLU A 230 20.25 12.68 -18.14
C GLU A 230 19.86 13.42 -16.85
N LYS A 231 20.85 14.00 -16.17
CA LYS A 231 20.59 14.86 -15.01
C LYS A 231 19.85 16.13 -15.42
N LYS A 232 19.07 16.66 -14.53
CA LYS A 232 18.45 17.97 -14.72
C LYS A 232 19.54 19.05 -14.80
N GLU A 233 19.46 19.95 -15.79
CA GLU A 233 20.48 20.99 -15.99
C GLU A 233 20.56 21.98 -14.82
N GLN A 234 19.40 22.34 -14.25
CA GLN A 234 19.30 23.28 -13.15
C GLN A 234 18.11 22.97 -12.25
N TRP A 235 18.40 22.87 -10.95
CA TRP A 235 17.40 22.76 -9.90
C TRP A 235 17.12 24.12 -9.26
N SER A 236 15.87 24.41 -8.89
CA SER A 236 15.43 25.65 -8.29
C SER A 236 14.21 25.43 -7.40
N ALA A 237 13.82 26.44 -6.62
CA ALA A 237 12.58 26.38 -5.83
C ALA A 237 11.30 26.22 -6.67
N ASP A 238 11.39 26.38 -7.99
CA ASP A 238 10.29 26.08 -8.90
C ASP A 238 10.03 24.58 -9.08
N ASP A 239 10.97 23.75 -8.66
CA ASP A 239 10.93 22.29 -8.73
C ASP A 239 10.50 21.65 -7.41
N ASP A 240 10.34 22.45 -6.35
CA ASP A 240 9.87 21.98 -5.08
C ASP A 240 8.51 21.30 -5.23
N SER A 241 8.35 20.14 -4.61
CA SER A 241 7.10 19.36 -4.63
C SER A 241 6.90 18.56 -3.35
N TYR A 242 5.69 18.08 -3.16
CA TYR A 242 5.35 17.10 -2.13
C TYR A 242 5.05 15.76 -2.78
N TYR A 243 5.49 14.68 -2.15
CA TYR A 243 5.08 13.33 -2.50
C TYR A 243 4.25 12.74 -1.37
N PHE A 244 2.95 12.62 -1.61
CA PHE A 244 2.00 12.05 -0.67
C PHE A 244 1.74 10.58 -0.98
N LYS A 245 1.64 9.77 0.07
CA LYS A 245 1.18 8.38 0.00
C LYS A 245 0.06 8.16 1.02
N THR A 246 -1.00 7.49 0.62
CA THR A 246 -2.14 7.16 1.48
C THR A 246 -2.83 5.88 1.00
N SER A 247 -3.81 5.42 1.76
CA SER A 247 -4.60 4.23 1.42
C SER A 247 -6.00 4.62 0.96
N ILE A 248 -6.53 3.87 -0.01
CA ILE A 248 -7.96 3.90 -0.31
C ILE A 248 -8.72 3.53 0.97
N ALA A 249 -9.83 4.22 1.21
CA ALA A 249 -10.72 3.92 2.30
C ALA A 249 -12.08 3.43 1.79
N TRP A 250 -12.73 2.63 2.60
CA TRP A 250 -14.13 2.30 2.44
C TRP A 250 -14.82 2.33 3.80
N ASN A 251 -15.80 3.22 3.92
CA ASN A 251 -16.51 3.46 5.18
C ASN A 251 -15.54 3.74 6.37
N GLY A 252 -14.46 4.50 6.09
CA GLY A 252 -13.43 4.85 7.07
C GLY A 252 -12.38 3.77 7.32
N TYR A 253 -12.52 2.57 6.76
CA TYR A 253 -11.53 1.49 6.88
C TYR A 253 -10.52 1.58 5.73
N PRO A 254 -9.20 1.50 5.98
CA PRO A 254 -8.23 1.35 4.92
C PRO A 254 -8.46 0.04 4.17
N VAL A 255 -8.40 0.07 2.84
CA VAL A 255 -8.57 -1.08 1.98
C VAL A 255 -7.24 -1.51 1.42
N ILE A 256 -6.85 -2.75 1.70
CA ILE A 256 -5.67 -3.39 1.13
C ILE A 256 -6.11 -4.16 -0.12
N PRO A 257 -5.54 -3.86 -1.30
CA PRO A 257 -5.89 -4.56 -2.52
C PRO A 257 -5.50 -6.04 -2.44
N TYR A 258 -5.98 -6.84 -3.39
CA TYR A 258 -5.68 -8.27 -3.46
C TYR A 258 -4.17 -8.53 -3.30
N MET A 259 -3.84 -9.36 -2.32
CA MET A 259 -2.48 -9.68 -1.96
C MET A 259 -1.95 -10.83 -2.85
N SER A 260 -1.09 -10.48 -3.79
CA SER A 260 -0.35 -11.46 -4.58
C SER A 260 1.15 -11.29 -4.30
N GLY A 261 1.67 -11.98 -3.26
CA GLY A 261 3.09 -12.04 -2.97
C GLY A 261 3.63 -10.99 -1.99
N GLU A 262 4.92 -11.05 -1.72
CA GLU A 262 5.64 -10.17 -0.82
C GLU A 262 5.68 -8.72 -1.36
N GLY A 263 5.44 -7.74 -0.51
CA GLY A 263 5.68 -6.33 -0.80
C GLY A 263 4.47 -5.49 -1.18
N ASN A 264 3.26 -5.86 -0.80
CA ASN A 264 2.10 -4.99 -0.99
C ASN A 264 2.25 -3.70 -0.18
N ASP A 265 2.50 -2.61 -0.89
CA ASP A 265 2.44 -1.28 -0.30
C ASP A 265 0.97 -0.99 0.09
N GLU A 266 0.72 -0.80 1.38
CA GLU A 266 -0.61 -0.46 1.89
C GLU A 266 -1.10 0.87 1.36
N GLN A 267 -0.17 1.72 0.98
CA GLN A 267 -0.43 3.03 0.45
C GLN A 267 -0.64 2.94 -1.05
N ASN A 268 -1.84 2.52 -1.43
CA ASN A 268 -2.25 2.29 -2.81
C ASN A 268 -2.68 3.55 -3.59
N VAL A 269 -2.50 4.71 -2.97
CA VAL A 269 -2.65 6.03 -3.61
C VAL A 269 -1.38 6.82 -3.38
N SER A 270 -0.75 7.28 -4.44
CA SER A 270 0.40 8.18 -4.38
C SER A 270 0.22 9.39 -5.28
N VAL A 271 0.66 10.56 -4.83
CA VAL A 271 0.46 11.83 -5.53
C VAL A 271 1.69 12.72 -5.40
N VAL A 272 2.22 13.21 -6.52
CA VAL A 272 3.20 14.29 -6.54
C VAL A 272 2.47 15.61 -6.81
N TYR A 273 2.70 16.59 -5.93
CA TYR A 273 2.04 17.88 -5.96
C TYR A 273 3.07 19.00 -5.95
N ASP A 274 3.06 19.85 -6.97
CA ASP A 274 3.91 21.04 -7.08
C ASP A 274 3.08 22.34 -7.09
N LYS A 275 3.73 23.46 -7.35
CA LYS A 275 3.06 24.78 -7.44
C LYS A 275 1.99 24.87 -8.53
N SER A 276 1.97 23.97 -9.51
CA SER A 276 0.93 23.89 -10.57
C SER A 276 -0.24 22.98 -10.20
N GLY A 277 -0.12 22.26 -9.08
CA GLY A 277 -1.07 21.28 -8.60
C GLY A 277 -0.57 19.84 -8.74
N ILE A 278 -1.47 18.90 -8.99
CA ILE A 278 -1.14 17.48 -9.17
C ILE A 278 -0.38 17.31 -10.49
N ILE A 279 0.84 16.75 -10.41
CA ILE A 279 1.71 16.43 -11.55
C ILE A 279 1.96 14.94 -11.74
N SER A 280 1.61 14.12 -10.73
CA SER A 280 1.50 12.67 -10.83
C SER A 280 0.47 12.16 -9.84
N MET A 281 -0.24 11.11 -10.21
CA MET A 281 -1.15 10.40 -9.34
C MET A 281 -1.22 8.93 -9.76
N MET A 282 -1.00 8.03 -8.81
CA MET A 282 -1.23 6.61 -8.99
C MET A 282 -2.30 6.13 -8.01
N ILE A 283 -3.27 5.38 -8.50
CA ILE A 283 -4.31 4.72 -7.70
C ILE A 283 -4.34 3.27 -8.13
N ILE A 284 -4.24 2.36 -7.18
CA ILE A 284 -4.23 0.91 -7.43
C ILE A 284 -5.35 0.26 -6.63
N GLY A 285 -6.21 -0.51 -7.32
CA GLY A 285 -7.19 -1.37 -6.65
C GLY A 285 -8.40 -0.64 -6.07
N HIS A 286 -8.82 0.48 -6.68
CA HIS A 286 -10.06 1.15 -6.30
C HIS A 286 -11.27 0.47 -6.94
N TYR A 287 -11.98 -0.30 -6.16
CA TYR A 287 -13.15 -1.05 -6.63
C TYR A 287 -14.43 -0.56 -5.97
N PRO A 288 -15.57 -0.55 -6.70
CA PRO A 288 -16.86 -0.24 -6.10
C PRO A 288 -17.30 -1.37 -5.16
N MET A 289 -17.68 -0.98 -3.94
CA MET A 289 -18.14 -1.90 -2.91
C MET A 289 -19.66 -2.05 -2.98
N GLN A 290 -20.12 -3.28 -3.03
CA GLN A 290 -21.55 -3.65 -3.05
C GLN A 290 -21.85 -4.65 -1.93
N GLU A 291 -23.11 -4.78 -1.59
CA GLU A 291 -23.62 -5.80 -0.66
C GLU A 291 -22.82 -5.89 0.64
N LYS A 292 -22.88 -4.85 1.47
CA LYS A 292 -22.22 -4.87 2.76
C LYS A 292 -23.00 -5.64 3.80
N GLU A 293 -22.28 -6.44 4.59
CA GLU A 293 -22.79 -7.19 5.75
C GLU A 293 -21.97 -6.82 6.98
N GLU A 294 -22.67 -6.60 8.10
CA GLU A 294 -22.01 -6.46 9.41
C GLU A 294 -21.72 -7.84 9.98
N VAL A 295 -20.51 -8.08 10.43
CA VAL A 295 -20.07 -9.34 11.02
C VAL A 295 -19.45 -9.10 12.40
N ASP A 296 -19.48 -10.11 13.27
CA ASP A 296 -18.76 -10.09 14.53
C ASP A 296 -17.27 -10.35 14.25
N ILE A 297 -16.41 -9.60 14.92
CA ILE A 297 -14.96 -9.78 14.79
C ILE A 297 -14.32 -10.15 16.11
N GLU A 298 -13.26 -10.90 16.01
CA GLU A 298 -12.45 -11.32 17.15
C GLU A 298 -11.52 -10.20 17.65
N SER A 299 -11.24 -10.25 18.92
CA SER A 299 -10.39 -9.29 19.63
C SER A 299 -8.96 -9.26 19.08
N PRO A 300 -8.29 -8.09 18.98
CA PRO A 300 -6.87 -8.01 18.63
C PRO A 300 -5.97 -8.74 19.64
N VAL A 301 -6.41 -8.93 20.89
CA VAL A 301 -5.68 -9.71 21.89
C VAL A 301 -5.53 -11.15 21.44
N LYS A 302 -6.61 -11.78 20.99
CA LYS A 302 -6.58 -13.16 20.47
C LYS A 302 -5.68 -13.28 19.23
N VAL A 303 -5.69 -12.27 18.38
CA VAL A 303 -4.84 -12.24 17.17
C VAL A 303 -3.36 -12.14 17.55
N ALA A 304 -3.02 -11.28 18.51
CA ALA A 304 -1.65 -11.15 19.01
C ALA A 304 -1.14 -12.44 19.63
N GLU A 305 -1.96 -13.12 20.46
CA GLU A 305 -1.66 -14.43 21.04
C GLU A 305 -1.46 -15.50 19.95
N LEU A 306 -2.37 -15.55 18.96
CA LEU A 306 -2.32 -16.51 17.85
C LEU A 306 -1.05 -16.32 17.00
N LEU A 307 -0.63 -15.09 16.78
CA LEU A 307 0.61 -14.77 16.04
C LEU A 307 1.87 -15.09 16.88
N ALA A 308 1.84 -14.81 18.17
CA ALA A 308 2.97 -15.02 19.06
C ALA A 308 3.33 -16.53 19.24
N GLU A 309 2.34 -17.41 19.21
CA GLU A 309 2.51 -18.85 19.42
C GLU A 309 3.49 -19.50 18.41
N PRO A 310 3.31 -19.39 17.07
CA PRO A 310 4.26 -19.94 16.12
C PRO A 310 5.62 -19.26 16.16
N LEU A 311 5.70 -17.95 16.42
CA LEU A 311 6.97 -17.23 16.54
C LEU A 311 7.78 -17.73 17.74
N ASN A 312 7.13 -18.02 18.85
CA ASN A 312 7.75 -18.57 20.05
C ASN A 312 8.31 -19.99 19.86
N ASN A 313 7.81 -20.73 18.87
CA ASN A 313 8.27 -22.07 18.55
C ASN A 313 9.49 -22.09 17.59
N ILE A 314 9.93 -20.94 17.08
CA ILE A 314 11.11 -20.82 16.24
C ILE A 314 12.37 -20.86 17.10
N ILE A 315 13.20 -21.89 16.91
CA ILE A 315 14.48 -21.99 17.61
C ILE A 315 15.51 -21.15 16.86
N SER A 316 15.71 -19.91 17.28
CA SER A 316 16.71 -18.98 16.73
C SER A 316 17.05 -17.92 17.76
N ASP A 317 18.15 -17.18 17.53
CA ASP A 317 18.50 -15.97 18.30
C ASP A 317 17.71 -14.72 17.82
N THR A 318 16.79 -14.90 16.88
CA THR A 318 15.96 -13.83 16.32
C THR A 318 14.92 -13.37 17.33
N THR A 319 14.80 -12.06 17.51
CA THR A 319 13.78 -11.43 18.36
C THR A 319 12.62 -10.92 17.49
N TYR A 320 11.41 -11.15 17.97
CA TYR A 320 10.16 -10.72 17.35
C TYR A 320 9.42 -9.78 18.29
N GLU A 321 9.09 -8.59 17.82
CA GLU A 321 8.30 -7.61 18.54
C GLU A 321 7.06 -7.26 17.75
N ILE A 322 5.88 -7.67 18.23
CA ILE A 322 4.59 -7.31 17.65
C ILE A 322 4.30 -5.88 18.10
N GLN A 323 4.34 -4.93 17.14
CA GLN A 323 4.31 -3.49 17.43
C GLN A 323 2.97 -2.83 17.15
N LYS A 324 2.19 -3.40 16.22
CA LYS A 324 0.95 -2.77 15.78
C LYS A 324 -0.05 -3.78 15.25
N LEU A 325 -1.31 -3.62 15.62
CA LEU A 325 -2.45 -4.31 15.03
C LEU A 325 -3.40 -3.26 14.45
N THR A 326 -3.64 -3.30 13.15
CA THR A 326 -4.53 -2.36 12.46
C THR A 326 -5.73 -3.10 11.92
N LEU A 327 -6.93 -2.65 12.27
CA LEU A 327 -8.16 -3.16 11.66
C LEU A 327 -8.35 -2.50 10.29
N CYS A 328 -8.33 -3.31 9.26
CA CYS A 328 -8.46 -2.89 7.86
C CYS A 328 -9.43 -3.77 7.10
N GLN A 329 -9.61 -3.50 5.82
CA GLN A 329 -10.33 -4.34 4.87
C GLN A 329 -9.32 -4.96 3.91
N VAL A 330 -9.46 -6.24 3.62
CA VAL A 330 -8.60 -6.94 2.64
C VAL A 330 -9.47 -7.53 1.55
N VAL A 331 -9.04 -7.32 0.31
CA VAL A 331 -9.65 -7.98 -0.85
C VAL A 331 -9.12 -9.41 -0.92
N ILE A 332 -10.01 -10.40 -0.83
CA ILE A 332 -9.66 -11.81 -0.95
C ILE A 332 -10.29 -12.45 -2.18
N GLY A 333 -9.46 -13.07 -2.99
CA GLY A 333 -9.90 -13.85 -4.14
C GLY A 333 -10.71 -13.03 -5.16
N LYS A 334 -10.46 -13.23 -6.44
CA LYS A 334 -11.33 -12.76 -7.51
C LYS A 334 -11.95 -13.98 -8.17
N ASN A 335 -13.26 -14.08 -8.16
CA ASN A 335 -13.95 -15.10 -8.91
C ASN A 335 -13.84 -14.77 -10.41
N HIS A 336 -13.08 -15.56 -11.16
CA HIS A 336 -12.83 -15.33 -12.58
C HIS A 336 -14.08 -15.41 -13.47
N GLU A 337 -15.13 -16.13 -13.02
CA GLU A 337 -16.37 -16.23 -13.78
C GLU A 337 -17.28 -15.01 -13.61
N THR A 338 -17.30 -14.44 -12.39
CA THR A 338 -18.19 -13.30 -12.07
C THR A 338 -17.45 -11.97 -12.04
N GLY A 339 -16.12 -11.97 -12.01
CA GLY A 339 -15.30 -10.78 -11.81
C GLY A 339 -15.44 -10.17 -10.39
N MET A 340 -16.13 -10.87 -9.48
CA MET A 340 -16.37 -10.41 -8.11
C MET A 340 -15.26 -10.85 -7.18
N ALA A 341 -14.88 -9.99 -6.25
CA ALA A 341 -13.98 -10.30 -5.17
C ALA A 341 -14.67 -10.04 -3.83
N GLU A 342 -14.31 -10.80 -2.80
CA GLU A 342 -14.77 -10.57 -1.45
C GLU A 342 -13.86 -9.59 -0.72
N ILE A 343 -14.44 -8.79 0.16
CA ILE A 343 -13.73 -7.90 1.05
C ILE A 343 -14.11 -8.30 2.47
N VAL A 344 -13.10 -8.58 3.26
CA VAL A 344 -13.27 -9.05 4.63
C VAL A 344 -12.57 -8.12 5.63
N PRO A 345 -13.11 -7.98 6.85
CA PRO A 345 -12.39 -7.31 7.92
C PRO A 345 -11.15 -8.13 8.28
N CYS A 346 -10.05 -7.45 8.48
CA CYS A 346 -8.74 -8.07 8.67
C CYS A 346 -7.94 -7.35 9.75
N TRP A 347 -7.31 -8.12 10.62
CA TRP A 347 -6.25 -7.64 11.48
C TRP A 347 -4.91 -7.74 10.76
N LYS A 348 -4.31 -6.61 10.49
CA LYS A 348 -2.95 -6.50 10.03
C LYS A 348 -2.02 -6.34 11.22
N CYS A 349 -1.05 -7.24 11.34
CA CYS A 349 -0.08 -7.26 12.41
C CYS A 349 1.29 -6.86 11.88
N SER A 350 1.91 -5.81 12.41
CA SER A 350 3.27 -5.38 12.10
C SER A 350 4.22 -5.97 13.13
N VAL A 351 5.23 -6.71 12.67
CA VAL A 351 6.21 -7.38 13.51
C VAL A 351 7.61 -6.91 13.13
N GLN A 352 8.32 -6.33 14.10
CA GLN A 352 9.74 -6.02 13.98
C GLN A 352 10.55 -7.30 14.21
N VAL A 353 11.40 -7.65 13.26
CA VAL A 353 12.28 -8.82 13.32
C VAL A 353 13.72 -8.36 13.40
N LYS A 354 14.48 -8.85 14.41
CA LYS A 354 15.89 -8.56 14.59
C LYS A 354 16.67 -9.84 14.77
N ASN A 355 17.74 -10.03 14.00
CA ASN A 355 18.57 -11.24 14.04
C ASN A 355 19.64 -11.17 15.14
N ASP A 356 20.05 -9.96 15.55
CA ASP A 356 20.92 -9.71 16.70
C ASP A 356 20.67 -8.31 17.27
N GLN A 357 21.35 -7.92 18.34
CA GLN A 357 21.15 -6.62 19.01
C GLN A 357 21.68 -5.42 18.20
N GLU A 358 22.57 -5.63 17.26
CA GLU A 358 23.18 -4.59 16.43
C GLU A 358 22.44 -4.45 15.07
N ASP A 359 21.58 -5.44 14.73
CA ASP A 359 20.76 -5.41 13.52
C ASP A 359 19.65 -4.36 13.68
N PRO A 360 19.51 -3.40 12.75
CA PRO A 360 18.34 -2.51 12.73
C PRO A 360 17.03 -3.28 12.57
N GLY A 361 17.11 -4.50 12.03
CA GLY A 361 15.96 -5.36 11.77
C GLY A 361 15.12 -4.89 10.59
N TYR A 362 14.07 -5.63 10.34
CA TYR A 362 13.07 -5.29 9.33
C TYR A 362 11.66 -5.52 9.87
N THR A 363 10.68 -4.86 9.28
CA THR A 363 9.28 -5.06 9.61
C THR A 363 8.67 -6.06 8.63
N THR A 364 7.98 -7.07 9.16
CA THR A 364 7.15 -7.99 8.38
C THR A 364 5.69 -7.84 8.78
N TYR A 365 4.79 -8.26 7.89
CA TYR A 365 3.36 -8.11 8.09
C TYR A 365 2.65 -9.46 8.02
N TYR A 366 1.71 -9.67 8.94
CA TYR A 366 0.83 -10.83 8.97
C TYR A 366 -0.62 -10.35 8.93
N TYR A 367 -1.45 -11.10 8.23
CA TYR A 367 -2.85 -10.73 8.02
C TYR A 367 -3.76 -11.87 8.48
N TYR A 368 -4.73 -11.54 9.31
CA TYR A 368 -5.70 -12.49 9.82
C TYR A 368 -7.11 -11.98 9.54
N ASN A 369 -7.96 -12.82 8.94
CA ASN A 369 -9.38 -12.55 8.85
C ASN A 369 -9.92 -12.26 10.26
N ALA A 370 -10.48 -11.07 10.47
CA ALA A 370 -10.89 -10.65 11.80
C ALA A 370 -12.12 -11.42 12.34
N GLU A 371 -12.92 -12.05 11.47
CA GLU A 371 -14.05 -12.87 11.85
C GLU A 371 -13.64 -14.31 12.17
N THR A 372 -12.74 -14.92 11.38
CA THR A 372 -12.44 -16.35 11.46
C THR A 372 -11.10 -16.68 12.09
N LEU A 373 -10.22 -15.68 12.25
CA LEU A 373 -8.83 -15.81 12.67
C LEU A 373 -7.95 -16.64 11.69
N GLU A 374 -8.43 -16.94 10.50
CA GLU A 374 -7.66 -17.59 9.47
C GLU A 374 -6.60 -16.63 8.91
N SER A 375 -5.37 -17.13 8.70
CA SER A 375 -4.32 -16.35 8.06
C SER A 375 -4.67 -16.08 6.59
N ILE A 376 -4.52 -14.83 6.17
CA ILE A 376 -4.66 -14.40 4.78
C ILE A 376 -3.25 -14.29 4.20
N SER A 377 -2.95 -15.10 3.19
CA SER A 377 -1.64 -15.19 2.52
C SER A 377 -1.70 -14.75 1.07
#